data_b5a08f7fa275ca5924d1527f7f574803
#
_entry.id   b5a08f7fa275ca5924d1527f7f574803
#
_cell.length_a   1.000
_cell.length_b   1.000
_cell.length_c   1.000
_cell.angle_alpha   90.00
_cell.angle_beta   90.00
_cell.angle_gamma   90.00
#
_symmetry.space_group_name_H-M   'P 1'
#
loop_
_entity.id
_entity.type
_entity.pdbx_description
1 polymer ?
#
loop_
_entity_poly.entity_id
_entity_poly.type
_entity_poly.pdbx_seq_one_letter_code
_entity_poly.pdbx_strand_id
1 'polypeptide(L)'
;LKVKNKSNYSQSTSILKGSYQHIIVRFVLLLFAFAISSVRGQPSKPIHKYSGLTSPVQKSLNPNELLRILNNSGYPYAQIELDTLLIDSQPFEFRWNVSLGNQLLLDTLITTNSLFNKKTLQRSINYKLGQPYSSDKIKSIGAALNQISFLKPNSPVSVRMHSETFSLVLKPERKKNNQISALIALQPRPSSSQSMLTGNIDLELSNALKQAEIIEFHWKRPQPASQSLAFKIGSPFTGGLPVGFQFEFASFLRDSTFSSTDLSLRLLTKMNDLNGFSASINKSTNTHFNASSTYGNTLVKTYSLRYSKFSYTENAINFTIEGIAGNRSIQYESSVSQKKLYSLRGKIWTKYALSKLLFTHVNLEANALFSDSLFNNEITRLGGTKNLRAFIEESIYASQYAMLNCDFGLALGPEIQSFLFGDVVYVKSPITKTYYDTGLGFRFQQDNGAVSITYGVGNVENNGLQLKNGRV
;
A
#
# COMPACT_ATOMS: atom_id res chain seq x y z
N LEU A 1 -11.44 58.56 -35.17
CA LEU A 1 -12.55 57.56 -34.97
C LEU A 1 -12.21 56.67 -33.79
N LYS A 2 -12.90 56.93 -32.67
CA LYS A 2 -12.84 56.10 -31.44
C LYS A 2 -13.69 54.85 -31.64
N VAL A 3 -13.15 53.66 -31.32
CA VAL A 3 -13.97 52.50 -31.03
C VAL A 3 -13.58 51.97 -29.63
N LYS A 4 -14.51 52.13 -28.69
CA LYS A 4 -14.53 51.47 -27.39
C LYS A 4 -14.96 50.03 -27.61
N ASN A 5 -14.19 49.05 -27.12
CA ASN A 5 -14.73 47.74 -26.79
C ASN A 5 -14.36 47.36 -25.36
N LYS A 6 -15.35 47.35 -24.50
CA LYS A 6 -15.31 46.85 -23.13
C LYS A 6 -15.38 45.31 -23.17
N SER A 7 -14.38 44.67 -22.62
CA SER A 7 -14.44 43.22 -22.35
C SER A 7 -15.09 42.95 -20.98
N ASN A 8 -16.33 42.48 -21.02
CA ASN A 8 -17.04 41.92 -19.85
C ASN A 8 -16.79 40.41 -19.78
N TYR A 9 -15.58 39.96 -19.40
CA TYR A 9 -15.27 38.52 -19.25
C TYR A 9 -14.50 38.15 -17.96
N SER A 10 -14.42 39.06 -16.97
CA SER A 10 -13.58 38.79 -15.79
C SER A 10 -14.34 38.51 -14.46
N GLN A 11 -15.68 38.51 -14.45
CA GLN A 11 -16.41 38.34 -13.19
C GLN A 11 -17.10 36.98 -13.00
N SER A 12 -17.22 36.13 -14.02
CA SER A 12 -17.90 34.83 -13.87
C SER A 12 -16.99 33.66 -13.38
N THR A 13 -15.67 33.84 -13.39
CA THR A 13 -14.73 32.78 -12.98
C THR A 13 -14.34 32.80 -11.51
N SER A 14 -14.60 33.87 -10.77
CA SER A 14 -14.25 33.97 -9.34
C SER A 14 -15.30 33.35 -8.40
N ILE A 15 -16.57 33.29 -8.80
CA ILE A 15 -17.66 32.74 -7.97
C ILE A 15 -17.68 31.23 -7.98
N LEU A 16 -17.24 30.59 -9.06
CA LEU A 16 -17.18 29.11 -9.14
C LEU A 16 -15.98 28.51 -8.38
N LYS A 17 -14.88 29.25 -8.17
CA LYS A 17 -13.69 28.74 -7.47
C LYS A 17 -13.87 28.60 -5.94
N GLY A 18 -14.75 29.36 -5.31
CA GLY A 18 -15.03 29.27 -3.86
C GLY A 18 -15.93 28.10 -3.48
N SER A 19 -16.84 27.71 -4.35
CA SER A 19 -17.86 26.69 -4.09
C SER A 19 -17.29 25.26 -4.04
N TYR A 20 -16.29 24.95 -4.87
CA TYR A 20 -15.69 23.62 -4.91
C TYR A 20 -14.83 23.27 -3.69
N GLN A 21 -14.20 24.26 -3.04
CA GLN A 21 -13.42 24.01 -1.83
C GLN A 21 -14.29 23.55 -0.65
N HIS A 22 -15.45 24.16 -0.47
CA HIS A 22 -16.39 23.75 0.59
C HIS A 22 -17.05 22.39 0.30
N ILE A 23 -17.25 22.05 -0.96
CA ILE A 23 -17.82 20.75 -1.36
C ILE A 23 -16.81 19.64 -1.12
N ILE A 24 -15.56 19.81 -1.50
CA ILE A 24 -14.49 18.79 -1.30
C ILE A 24 -14.24 18.55 0.19
N VAL A 25 -14.13 19.62 1.00
CA VAL A 25 -13.92 19.49 2.45
C VAL A 25 -15.13 18.82 3.13
N ARG A 26 -16.36 19.17 2.73
CA ARG A 26 -17.58 18.53 3.25
C ARG A 26 -17.72 17.07 2.80
N PHE A 27 -17.31 16.75 1.57
CA PHE A 27 -17.33 15.37 1.06
C PHE A 27 -16.29 14.49 1.77
N VAL A 28 -15.09 15.02 2.05
CA VAL A 28 -14.05 14.34 2.82
C VAL A 28 -14.50 14.12 4.27
N LEU A 29 -15.13 15.11 4.90
CA LEU A 29 -15.68 14.97 6.26
C LEU A 29 -16.87 13.98 6.32
N LEU A 30 -17.72 13.94 5.29
CA LEU A 30 -18.81 12.97 5.17
C LEU A 30 -18.32 11.55 4.96
N LEU A 31 -17.28 11.34 4.14
CA LEU A 31 -16.62 10.03 3.97
C LEU A 31 -15.95 9.56 5.26
N PHE A 32 -15.35 10.48 6.03
CA PHE A 32 -14.77 10.17 7.33
C PHE A 32 -15.85 9.81 8.38
N ALA A 33 -16.96 10.54 8.39
CA ALA A 33 -18.10 10.24 9.26
C ALA A 33 -18.76 8.89 8.88
N PHE A 34 -18.85 8.57 7.58
CA PHE A 34 -19.39 7.29 7.10
C PHE A 34 -18.46 6.11 7.42
N ALA A 35 -17.13 6.30 7.31
CA ALA A 35 -16.14 5.30 7.70
C ALA A 35 -16.17 5.00 9.22
N ILE A 36 -16.41 6.02 10.05
CA ILE A 36 -16.53 5.87 11.51
C ILE A 36 -17.86 5.21 11.90
N SER A 37 -18.95 5.49 11.18
CA SER A 37 -20.26 4.88 11.45
C SER A 37 -20.35 3.42 11.03
N SER A 38 -19.60 3.00 10.00
CA SER A 38 -19.55 1.60 9.56
C SER A 38 -18.73 0.68 10.47
N VAL A 39 -17.96 1.24 11.42
CA VAL A 39 -17.19 0.48 12.43
C VAL A 39 -18.01 0.14 13.67
N ARG A 40 -19.18 0.74 13.88
CA ARG A 40 -20.11 0.28 14.89
C ARG A 40 -20.80 -0.99 14.41
N GLY A 41 -20.21 -2.14 14.74
CA GLY A 41 -20.88 -3.42 14.62
C GLY A 41 -22.24 -3.34 15.32
N GLN A 42 -23.29 -3.58 14.54
CA GLN A 42 -24.62 -3.72 15.15
C GLN A 42 -24.55 -4.78 16.23
N PRO A 43 -25.09 -4.52 17.43
CA PRO A 43 -25.24 -5.56 18.43
C PRO A 43 -26.11 -6.64 17.81
N SER A 44 -25.59 -7.87 17.73
CA SER A 44 -26.37 -9.04 17.33
C SER A 44 -27.57 -9.12 18.25
N LYS A 45 -28.77 -8.99 17.66
CA LYS A 45 -30.01 -9.22 18.38
C LYS A 45 -29.95 -10.61 19.03
N PRO A 46 -30.34 -10.75 20.31
CA PRO A 46 -30.40 -12.07 20.91
C PRO A 46 -31.40 -12.91 20.14
N ILE A 47 -30.92 -14.06 19.62
CA ILE A 47 -31.77 -15.01 18.92
C ILE A 47 -32.63 -15.67 20.00
N HIS A 48 -33.91 -15.33 20.01
CA HIS A 48 -34.88 -15.97 20.88
C HIS A 48 -34.93 -17.48 20.60
N LYS A 49 -35.13 -18.27 21.65
CA LYS A 49 -35.40 -19.73 21.62
C LYS A 49 -36.43 -20.01 20.53
N TYR A 50 -36.00 -20.65 19.45
CA TYR A 50 -36.92 -21.19 18.46
C TYR A 50 -37.28 -22.63 18.84
N SER A 51 -38.27 -22.77 19.68
CA SER A 51 -39.05 -24.01 19.81
C SER A 51 -40.28 -23.83 18.92
N GLY A 52 -40.38 -24.62 17.84
CA GLY A 52 -41.58 -24.73 17.03
C GLY A 52 -41.68 -23.73 15.89
N LEU A 53 -40.94 -23.91 14.81
CA LEU A 53 -41.19 -23.26 13.53
C LEU A 53 -41.91 -24.23 12.59
N THR A 54 -43.22 -24.13 12.57
CA THR A 54 -44.04 -24.61 11.47
C THR A 54 -44.32 -23.42 10.54
N SER A 55 -43.54 -23.26 9.48
CA SER A 55 -43.87 -22.26 8.42
C SER A 55 -43.36 -22.75 7.06
N PRO A 56 -44.08 -22.48 6.00
CA PRO A 56 -43.76 -22.89 4.62
C PRO A 56 -42.45 -22.32 4.06
N VAL A 57 -41.84 -21.36 4.73
CA VAL A 57 -40.52 -20.79 4.38
C VAL A 57 -39.36 -21.78 4.60
N GLN A 58 -39.56 -22.86 5.37
CA GLN A 58 -38.52 -23.86 5.67
C GLN A 58 -38.14 -24.80 4.50
N LYS A 59 -38.90 -24.80 3.42
CA LYS A 59 -38.65 -25.67 2.25
C LYS A 59 -37.43 -25.27 1.41
N SER A 60 -36.84 -24.10 1.63
CA SER A 60 -35.76 -23.52 0.79
C SER A 60 -34.39 -23.41 1.48
N LEU A 61 -34.27 -23.62 2.78
CA LEU A 61 -32.99 -23.52 3.47
C LEU A 61 -32.22 -24.85 3.38
N ASN A 62 -31.04 -24.79 2.74
CA ASN A 62 -30.10 -25.90 2.73
C ASN A 62 -29.62 -26.18 4.19
N PRO A 63 -29.73 -27.39 4.73
CA PRO A 63 -29.31 -27.73 6.10
C PRO A 63 -27.85 -27.37 6.38
N ASN A 64 -26.99 -27.49 5.37
CA ASN A 64 -25.58 -27.08 5.49
C ASN A 64 -25.41 -25.56 5.70
N GLU A 65 -26.29 -24.76 5.12
CA GLU A 65 -26.28 -23.32 5.30
C GLU A 65 -26.78 -22.94 6.69
N LEU A 66 -27.79 -23.61 7.19
CA LEU A 66 -28.28 -23.42 8.55
C LEU A 66 -27.21 -23.82 9.58
N LEU A 67 -26.56 -24.98 9.41
CA LEU A 67 -25.44 -25.40 10.25
C LEU A 67 -24.29 -24.38 10.22
N ARG A 68 -23.99 -23.82 9.06
CA ARG A 68 -22.96 -22.77 8.92
C ARG A 68 -23.35 -21.50 9.70
N ILE A 69 -24.61 -21.09 9.63
CA ILE A 69 -25.10 -19.92 10.37
C ILE A 69 -25.02 -20.17 11.88
N LEU A 70 -25.47 -21.34 12.36
CA LEU A 70 -25.42 -21.71 13.78
C LEU A 70 -23.96 -21.78 14.27
N ASN A 71 -23.10 -22.42 13.51
CA ASN A 71 -21.68 -22.50 13.80
C ASN A 71 -21.04 -21.11 13.92
N ASN A 72 -21.37 -20.19 13.00
CA ASN A 72 -20.88 -18.82 13.05
C ASN A 72 -21.53 -17.94 14.15
N SER A 73 -22.59 -18.43 14.76
CA SER A 73 -23.30 -17.77 15.87
C SER A 73 -22.86 -18.30 17.27
N GLY A 74 -21.87 -19.18 17.31
CA GLY A 74 -21.30 -19.67 18.55
C GLY A 74 -21.68 -21.12 18.90
N TYR A 75 -22.38 -21.83 18.04
CA TYR A 75 -22.86 -23.20 18.28
C TYR A 75 -22.15 -24.21 17.38
N PRO A 76 -20.88 -24.56 17.63
CA PRO A 76 -20.14 -25.51 16.78
C PRO A 76 -20.63 -26.94 16.88
N TYR A 77 -21.37 -27.28 17.93
CA TYR A 77 -21.95 -28.62 18.17
C TYR A 77 -23.41 -28.71 17.78
N ALA A 78 -23.94 -27.71 17.05
CA ALA A 78 -25.32 -27.77 16.56
C ALA A 78 -25.52 -28.95 15.64
N GLN A 79 -26.61 -29.69 15.87
CA GLN A 79 -27.03 -30.83 15.07
C GLN A 79 -28.41 -30.55 14.47
N ILE A 80 -28.60 -31.01 13.24
CA ILE A 80 -29.86 -30.88 12.52
C ILE A 80 -30.25 -32.28 12.10
N GLU A 81 -31.42 -32.74 12.59
CA GLU A 81 -32.01 -34.03 12.23
C GLU A 81 -33.27 -33.80 11.42
N LEU A 82 -33.45 -34.58 10.37
CA LEU A 82 -34.67 -34.56 9.58
C LEU A 82 -35.64 -35.58 10.20
N ASP A 83 -36.74 -35.06 10.73
CA ASP A 83 -37.82 -35.86 11.21
C ASP A 83 -38.92 -35.97 10.13
N THR A 84 -39.31 -37.19 9.77
CA THR A 84 -40.35 -37.48 8.80
C THR A 84 -41.61 -37.89 9.53
N LEU A 85 -42.61 -37.04 9.55
CA LEU A 85 -43.93 -37.41 10.07
C LEU A 85 -44.69 -38.15 8.96
N LEU A 86 -44.98 -39.43 9.21
CA LEU A 86 -45.91 -40.22 8.43
C LEU A 86 -47.32 -39.85 8.86
N ILE A 87 -48.06 -39.12 8.00
CA ILE A 87 -49.46 -38.84 8.18
C ILE A 87 -50.21 -39.73 7.18
N ASP A 88 -51.12 -40.55 7.67
CA ASP A 88 -51.97 -41.41 6.84
C ASP A 88 -52.65 -40.57 5.72
N SER A 89 -52.26 -40.87 4.48
CA SER A 89 -52.92 -40.43 3.21
C SER A 89 -52.62 -39.00 2.69
N GLN A 90 -51.65 -38.25 3.19
CA GLN A 90 -51.29 -36.95 2.65
C GLN A 90 -49.75 -36.75 2.53
N PRO A 91 -49.29 -35.79 1.72
CA PRO A 91 -47.89 -35.63 1.41
C PRO A 91 -47.00 -35.33 2.66
N PHE A 92 -45.86 -36.01 2.73
CA PHE A 92 -44.88 -35.95 3.83
C PHE A 92 -44.56 -34.49 4.24
N GLU A 93 -44.78 -34.14 5.52
CA GLU A 93 -44.19 -32.97 6.13
C GLU A 93 -42.80 -33.32 6.69
N PHE A 94 -41.78 -32.60 6.17
CA PHE A 94 -40.43 -32.67 6.72
C PHE A 94 -40.30 -31.66 7.84
N ARG A 95 -39.92 -32.09 9.03
CA ARG A 95 -39.61 -31.25 10.18
C ARG A 95 -38.12 -31.32 10.51
N TRP A 96 -37.49 -30.18 10.62
CA TRP A 96 -36.11 -30.10 11.08
C TRP A 96 -36.08 -30.00 12.59
N ASN A 97 -35.46 -30.97 13.28
CA ASN A 97 -35.12 -30.87 14.70
C ASN A 97 -33.73 -30.30 14.83
N VAL A 98 -33.61 -29.11 15.45
CA VAL A 98 -32.34 -28.44 15.65
C VAL A 98 -31.95 -28.50 17.11
N SER A 99 -30.86 -29.20 17.42
CA SER A 99 -30.20 -29.21 18.72
C SER A 99 -29.01 -28.27 18.68
N LEU A 100 -29.02 -27.17 19.47
CA LEU A 100 -28.01 -26.15 19.40
C LEU A 100 -26.71 -26.56 20.11
N GLY A 101 -26.77 -27.35 21.16
CA GLY A 101 -25.63 -27.57 22.05
C GLY A 101 -25.24 -26.30 22.84
N ASN A 102 -24.08 -26.34 23.47
CA ASN A 102 -23.57 -25.17 24.23
C ASN A 102 -23.01 -24.10 23.30
N GLN A 103 -23.30 -22.83 23.62
CA GLN A 103 -22.65 -21.70 22.96
C GLN A 103 -21.23 -21.57 23.47
N LEU A 104 -20.25 -21.54 22.57
CA LEU A 104 -18.85 -21.34 22.93
C LEU A 104 -18.42 -19.88 22.77
N LEU A 105 -17.79 -19.35 23.80
CA LEU A 105 -17.22 -17.99 23.79
C LEU A 105 -15.69 -18.06 23.85
N LEU A 106 -15.02 -17.10 23.18
CA LEU A 106 -13.55 -17.01 23.23
C LEU A 106 -13.09 -16.58 24.62
N ASP A 107 -12.42 -17.48 25.30
CA ASP A 107 -11.86 -17.28 26.63
C ASP A 107 -10.41 -16.77 26.56
N THR A 108 -9.56 -17.48 25.81
CA THR A 108 -8.12 -17.23 25.84
C THR A 108 -7.52 -17.25 24.45
N LEU A 109 -6.56 -16.32 24.26
CA LEU A 109 -5.67 -16.30 23.11
C LEU A 109 -4.29 -16.79 23.54
N ILE A 110 -3.89 -17.94 23.03
CA ILE A 110 -2.60 -18.59 23.31
C ILE A 110 -1.69 -18.37 22.11
N THR A 111 -0.52 -17.81 22.35
CA THR A 111 0.55 -17.71 21.34
C THR A 111 1.80 -18.43 21.84
N THR A 112 2.40 -19.22 20.98
CA THR A 112 3.62 -19.96 21.32
C THR A 112 4.87 -19.11 21.32
N ASN A 113 4.83 -17.94 20.69
CA ASN A 113 5.98 -17.04 20.53
C ASN A 113 5.64 -15.62 20.96
N SER A 114 6.59 -14.93 21.60
CA SER A 114 6.48 -13.53 22.00
C SER A 114 6.73 -12.54 20.84
N LEU A 115 6.31 -12.90 19.63
CA LEU A 115 6.50 -12.06 18.43
C LEU A 115 5.66 -10.78 18.46
N PHE A 116 4.58 -10.80 19.22
CA PHE A 116 3.67 -9.67 19.35
C PHE A 116 3.43 -9.29 20.80
N ASN A 117 3.16 -8.03 21.03
CA ASN A 117 2.42 -7.62 22.20
C ASN A 117 0.98 -8.20 22.11
N LYS A 118 0.46 -8.74 23.21
CA LYS A 118 -0.88 -9.36 23.29
C LYS A 118 -1.99 -8.46 22.69
N LYS A 119 -1.94 -7.15 22.96
CA LYS A 119 -2.90 -6.18 22.42
C LYS A 119 -2.78 -6.02 20.91
N THR A 120 -1.56 -5.98 20.38
CA THR A 120 -1.30 -5.92 18.93
C THR A 120 -1.84 -7.14 18.23
N LEU A 121 -1.59 -8.33 18.78
CA LEU A 121 -2.09 -9.59 18.22
C LEU A 121 -3.62 -9.65 18.21
N GLN A 122 -4.29 -9.31 19.31
CA GLN A 122 -5.76 -9.29 19.38
C GLN A 122 -6.39 -8.39 18.32
N ARG A 123 -5.72 -7.26 18.00
CA ARG A 123 -6.16 -6.34 16.96
C ARG A 123 -5.89 -6.89 15.58
N SER A 124 -4.71 -7.51 15.37
CA SER A 124 -4.35 -8.12 14.10
C SER A 124 -5.36 -9.14 13.62
N ILE A 125 -5.88 -9.95 14.53
CA ILE A 125 -6.85 -11.00 14.21
C ILE A 125 -8.31 -10.52 14.27
N ASN A 126 -8.56 -9.31 14.75
CA ASN A 126 -9.91 -8.73 14.93
C ASN A 126 -10.87 -9.67 15.69
N TYR A 127 -10.36 -10.36 16.71
CA TYR A 127 -11.14 -11.26 17.55
C TYR A 127 -10.96 -10.90 19.02
N LYS A 128 -12.05 -10.55 19.70
CA LYS A 128 -12.03 -10.09 21.10
C LYS A 128 -12.46 -11.24 22.02
N LEU A 129 -11.92 -11.23 23.26
CA LEU A 129 -12.38 -12.13 24.30
C LEU A 129 -13.89 -11.94 24.55
N GLY A 130 -14.59 -13.03 24.85
CA GLY A 130 -16.04 -13.06 25.04
C GLY A 130 -16.86 -13.07 23.73
N GLN A 131 -16.23 -13.04 22.54
CA GLN A 131 -16.96 -13.20 21.29
C GLN A 131 -17.33 -14.65 21.04
N PRO A 132 -18.52 -14.91 20.43
CA PRO A 132 -18.96 -16.26 20.09
C PRO A 132 -18.04 -16.91 19.06
N TYR A 133 -17.97 -18.22 19.09
CA TYR A 133 -17.28 -19.02 18.09
C TYR A 133 -17.82 -18.73 16.69
N SER A 134 -16.92 -18.67 15.71
CA SER A 134 -17.27 -18.56 14.30
C SER A 134 -16.19 -19.22 13.45
N SER A 135 -16.57 -20.28 12.74
CA SER A 135 -15.64 -21.00 11.87
C SER A 135 -15.10 -20.12 10.73
N ASP A 136 -15.97 -19.30 10.13
CA ASP A 136 -15.59 -18.39 9.05
C ASP A 136 -14.62 -17.31 9.55
N LYS A 137 -14.85 -16.81 10.77
CA LYS A 137 -13.96 -15.83 11.40
C LYS A 137 -12.59 -16.44 11.74
N ILE A 138 -12.56 -17.68 12.22
CA ILE A 138 -11.31 -18.40 12.51
C ILE A 138 -10.53 -18.65 11.22
N LYS A 139 -11.18 -19.04 10.12
CA LYS A 139 -10.54 -19.14 8.80
C LYS A 139 -9.97 -17.80 8.33
N SER A 140 -10.70 -16.70 8.56
CA SER A 140 -10.25 -15.36 8.20
C SER A 140 -9.01 -14.90 8.99
N ILE A 141 -8.79 -15.42 10.20
CA ILE A 141 -7.58 -15.16 11.00
C ILE A 141 -6.33 -15.66 10.29
N GLY A 142 -6.36 -16.89 9.75
CA GLY A 142 -5.24 -17.42 8.98
C GLY A 142 -4.90 -16.53 7.79
N ALA A 143 -5.93 -16.08 7.06
CA ALA A 143 -5.74 -15.13 5.95
C ALA A 143 -5.19 -13.77 6.41
N ALA A 144 -5.64 -13.26 7.56
CA ALA A 144 -5.14 -12.02 8.14
C ALA A 144 -3.67 -12.13 8.58
N LEU A 145 -3.28 -13.24 9.20
CA LEU A 145 -1.89 -13.50 9.56
C LEU A 145 -0.98 -13.61 8.33
N ASN A 146 -1.45 -14.21 7.24
CA ASN A 146 -0.70 -14.29 5.98
C ASN A 146 -0.44 -12.92 5.33
N GLN A 147 -1.21 -11.89 5.69
CA GLN A 147 -1.02 -10.53 5.20
C GLN A 147 0.02 -9.73 6.01
N ILE A 148 0.53 -10.28 7.10
CA ILE A 148 1.55 -9.61 7.91
C ILE A 148 2.92 -9.91 7.33
N SER A 149 3.63 -8.89 6.85
CA SER A 149 4.86 -9.00 6.05
C SER A 149 6.00 -9.77 6.74
N PHE A 150 6.09 -9.68 8.07
CA PHE A 150 7.15 -10.32 8.85
C PHE A 150 6.79 -11.72 9.39
N LEU A 151 5.62 -12.26 9.02
CA LEU A 151 5.23 -13.62 9.32
C LEU A 151 5.41 -14.53 8.11
N LYS A 152 5.78 -15.78 8.37
CA LYS A 152 5.70 -16.82 7.34
C LYS A 152 4.24 -17.07 6.98
N PRO A 153 3.93 -17.29 5.69
CA PRO A 153 2.58 -17.67 5.29
C PRO A 153 2.18 -19.02 5.90
N ASN A 154 0.86 -19.26 5.99
CA ASN A 154 0.27 -20.48 6.52
C ASN A 154 0.64 -20.81 7.98
N SER A 155 0.85 -19.76 8.79
CA SER A 155 1.00 -19.96 10.23
C SER A 155 -0.21 -20.70 10.81
N PRO A 156 -0.01 -21.82 11.53
CA PRO A 156 -1.10 -22.67 11.99
C PRO A 156 -2.01 -21.94 12.98
N VAL A 157 -3.31 -22.00 12.73
CA VAL A 157 -4.36 -21.54 13.63
C VAL A 157 -5.15 -22.76 14.08
N SER A 158 -5.18 -23.01 15.38
CA SER A 158 -5.95 -24.12 15.97
C SER A 158 -6.85 -23.65 17.09
N VAL A 159 -7.87 -24.42 17.37
CA VAL A 159 -8.86 -24.13 18.40
C VAL A 159 -8.85 -25.26 19.42
N ARG A 160 -8.82 -24.90 20.70
CA ARG A 160 -9.07 -25.83 21.80
C ARG A 160 -10.46 -25.57 22.35
N MET A 161 -11.34 -26.54 22.21
CA MET A 161 -12.70 -26.47 22.72
C MET A 161 -12.74 -26.89 24.20
N HIS A 162 -13.55 -26.23 24.97
CA HIS A 162 -13.92 -26.52 26.35
C HIS A 162 -15.45 -26.65 26.43
N SER A 163 -16.02 -26.88 27.59
CA SER A 163 -17.48 -27.13 27.74
C SER A 163 -18.33 -25.91 27.29
N GLU A 164 -17.92 -24.70 27.64
CA GLU A 164 -18.67 -23.45 27.35
C GLU A 164 -17.77 -22.36 26.72
N THR A 165 -16.49 -22.64 26.58
CA THR A 165 -15.51 -21.70 26.06
C THR A 165 -14.61 -22.35 25.02
N PHE A 166 -13.85 -21.56 24.30
CA PHE A 166 -12.76 -22.05 23.47
C PHE A 166 -11.55 -21.14 23.55
N SER A 167 -10.38 -21.73 23.38
CA SER A 167 -9.11 -21.03 23.30
C SER A 167 -8.60 -21.05 21.87
N LEU A 168 -8.15 -19.91 21.37
CA LEU A 168 -7.51 -19.79 20.08
C LEU A 168 -6.01 -19.92 20.24
N VAL A 169 -5.42 -20.91 19.58
CA VAL A 169 -3.97 -21.19 19.62
C VAL A 169 -3.34 -20.75 18.30
N LEU A 170 -2.47 -19.75 18.36
CA LEU A 170 -1.74 -19.23 17.22
C LEU A 170 -0.26 -19.62 17.34
N LYS A 171 0.30 -20.13 16.27
CA LYS A 171 1.73 -20.47 16.17
C LYS A 171 2.40 -19.66 15.05
N PRO A 172 2.47 -18.32 15.18
CA PRO A 172 3.08 -17.50 14.16
C PRO A 172 4.59 -17.76 14.10
N GLU A 173 5.12 -17.95 12.91
CA GLU A 173 6.55 -18.04 12.67
C GLU A 173 7.05 -16.76 12.05
N ARG A 174 8.22 -16.28 12.52
CA ARG A 174 8.85 -15.08 11.99
C ARG A 174 9.50 -15.37 10.64
N LYS A 175 9.23 -14.54 9.65
CA LYS A 175 10.01 -14.46 8.44
C LYS A 175 11.28 -13.64 8.72
N LYS A 176 12.43 -14.09 8.23
CA LYS A 176 13.67 -13.33 8.29
C LYS A 176 13.63 -12.25 7.19
N ASN A 177 13.10 -11.09 7.51
CA ASN A 177 12.99 -9.96 6.59
C ASN A 177 13.63 -8.67 7.12
N ASN A 178 14.35 -8.77 8.24
CA ASN A 178 15.21 -7.68 8.66
C ASN A 178 16.49 -7.73 7.84
N GLN A 179 16.78 -6.65 7.16
CA GLN A 179 17.92 -6.55 6.25
C GLN A 179 18.78 -5.35 6.64
N ILE A 180 20.08 -5.53 6.57
CA ILE A 180 21.06 -4.46 6.60
C ILE A 180 22.06 -4.69 5.48
N SER A 181 22.25 -3.68 4.66
CA SER A 181 23.24 -3.66 3.59
C SER A 181 24.02 -2.37 3.66
N ALA A 182 25.32 -2.46 3.56
CA ALA A 182 26.18 -1.28 3.54
C ALA A 182 27.34 -1.50 2.56
N LEU A 183 27.53 -0.54 1.67
CA LEU A 183 28.70 -0.40 0.81
C LEU A 183 29.28 0.98 1.05
N ILE A 184 30.53 1.03 1.52
CA ILE A 184 31.21 2.28 1.85
C ILE A 184 32.53 2.30 1.13
N ALA A 185 32.82 3.38 0.41
CA ALA A 185 34.07 3.60 -0.29
C ALA A 185 34.62 5.02 -0.03
N LEU A 186 35.94 5.14 -0.03
CA LEU A 186 36.60 6.44 -0.01
C LEU A 186 37.05 6.78 -1.43
N GLN A 187 36.56 7.89 -1.95
CA GLN A 187 36.95 8.40 -3.26
C GLN A 187 37.75 9.70 -3.11
N PRO A 188 38.84 9.85 -3.87
CA PRO A 188 39.58 11.13 -3.88
C PRO A 188 38.70 12.23 -4.45
N ARG A 189 38.73 13.41 -3.89
CA ARG A 189 38.06 14.59 -4.42
C ARG A 189 38.89 15.16 -5.58
N PRO A 190 38.31 15.39 -6.78
CA PRO A 190 39.07 15.83 -7.95
C PRO A 190 39.86 17.13 -7.77
N SER A 191 39.50 17.97 -6.80
CA SER A 191 40.09 19.29 -6.56
C SER A 191 40.74 19.47 -5.20
N SER A 192 40.95 18.40 -4.42
CA SER A 192 41.55 18.47 -3.09
C SER A 192 42.27 17.17 -2.70
N SER A 193 43.25 17.24 -1.81
CA SER A 193 43.91 16.08 -1.23
C SER A 193 43.04 15.29 -0.24
N GLN A 194 41.79 15.72 -0.01
CA GLN A 194 40.90 15.06 0.94
C GLN A 194 40.05 13.96 0.26
N SER A 195 40.01 12.81 0.88
CA SER A 195 39.10 11.73 0.47
C SER A 195 37.68 12.02 0.96
N MET A 196 36.71 11.59 0.20
CA MET A 196 35.29 11.71 0.52
C MET A 196 34.63 10.35 0.60
N LEU A 197 33.76 10.21 1.59
CA LEU A 197 32.95 9.02 1.79
C LEU A 197 31.85 8.97 0.73
N THR A 198 31.76 7.85 -0.01
CA THR A 198 30.69 7.49 -0.93
C THR A 198 30.13 6.13 -0.58
N GLY A 199 28.94 5.79 -1.06
CA GLY A 199 28.34 4.48 -0.82
C GLY A 199 26.84 4.52 -0.62
N ASN A 200 26.33 3.42 -0.10
CA ASN A 200 24.93 3.28 0.33
C ASN A 200 24.84 2.48 1.63
N ILE A 201 23.83 2.80 2.41
CA ILE A 201 23.42 2.06 3.59
C ILE A 201 21.91 1.88 3.49
N ASP A 202 21.45 0.63 3.54
CA ASP A 202 20.04 0.27 3.53
C ASP A 202 19.75 -0.57 4.77
N LEU A 203 18.77 -0.15 5.57
CA LEU A 203 18.30 -0.83 6.76
C LEU A 203 16.79 -0.97 6.67
N GLU A 204 16.31 -2.20 6.77
CA GLU A 204 14.90 -2.53 6.83
C GLU A 204 14.63 -3.42 8.04
N LEU A 205 13.86 -2.94 8.98
CA LEU A 205 13.45 -3.67 10.17
C LEU A 205 11.94 -3.79 10.22
N SER A 206 11.46 -4.99 10.51
CA SER A 206 10.05 -5.27 10.69
C SER A 206 9.82 -5.90 12.06
N ASN A 207 8.90 -5.33 12.82
CA ASN A 207 8.51 -5.81 14.14
C ASN A 207 9.69 -5.94 15.13
N ALA A 208 10.63 -5.01 15.11
CA ALA A 208 11.75 -4.95 16.05
C ALA A 208 11.28 -4.63 17.48
N LEU A 209 10.27 -3.76 17.61
CA LEU A 209 9.64 -3.33 18.87
C LEU A 209 8.39 -4.16 19.25
N LYS A 210 8.08 -5.23 18.53
CA LYS A 210 6.92 -6.13 18.74
C LYS A 210 5.55 -5.44 18.64
N GLN A 211 5.47 -4.34 17.86
CA GLN A 211 4.25 -3.56 17.61
C GLN A 211 3.79 -3.62 16.15
N ALA A 212 4.32 -4.59 15.40
CA ALA A 212 4.11 -4.74 13.96
C ALA A 212 4.59 -3.52 13.15
N GLU A 213 5.55 -2.78 13.68
CA GLU A 213 6.13 -1.61 13.02
C GLU A 213 7.10 -2.01 11.92
N ILE A 214 7.25 -1.07 10.98
CA ILE A 214 8.26 -1.10 9.91
C ILE A 214 9.16 0.11 10.10
N ILE A 215 10.48 -0.10 10.06
CA ILE A 215 11.49 0.95 10.11
C ILE A 215 12.38 0.75 8.90
N GLU A 216 12.45 1.77 8.05
CA GLU A 216 13.29 1.80 6.86
C GLU A 216 14.24 2.99 6.95
N PHE A 217 15.51 2.77 6.62
CA PHE A 217 16.51 3.82 6.52
C PHE A 217 17.36 3.55 5.28
N HIS A 218 17.42 4.52 4.38
CA HIS A 218 18.19 4.46 3.15
C HIS A 218 19.06 5.70 3.04
N TRP A 219 20.36 5.51 2.96
CA TRP A 219 21.31 6.55 2.66
C TRP A 219 22.12 6.16 1.43
N LYS A 220 22.21 7.08 0.47
CA LYS A 220 22.95 6.86 -0.77
C LYS A 220 23.74 8.11 -1.10
N ARG A 221 25.01 7.95 -1.37
CA ARG A 221 25.94 8.99 -1.80
C ARG A 221 26.80 8.47 -2.94
N PRO A 222 26.28 8.46 -4.18
CA PRO A 222 26.99 7.91 -5.34
C PRO A 222 28.16 8.79 -5.79
N GLN A 223 28.07 10.09 -5.53
CA GLN A 223 29.05 11.10 -5.93
C GLN A 223 29.26 12.11 -4.78
N PRO A 224 30.41 12.81 -4.78
CA PRO A 224 30.75 13.76 -3.72
C PRO A 224 29.69 14.84 -3.47
N ALA A 225 29.07 15.35 -4.51
CA ALA A 225 28.13 16.47 -4.44
C ALA A 225 26.65 16.06 -4.42
N SER A 226 26.36 14.75 -4.51
CA SER A 226 24.98 14.25 -4.54
C SER A 226 24.75 13.21 -3.46
N GLN A 227 23.68 13.39 -2.68
CA GLN A 227 23.28 12.41 -1.68
C GLN A 227 21.76 12.36 -1.51
N SER A 228 21.26 11.21 -1.12
CA SER A 228 19.88 11.02 -0.68
C SER A 228 19.84 10.34 0.68
N LEU A 229 18.89 10.74 1.50
CA LEU A 229 18.56 10.15 2.77
C LEU A 229 17.04 9.93 2.80
N ALA A 230 16.59 8.74 3.14
CA ALA A 230 15.20 8.47 3.39
C ALA A 230 15.05 7.69 4.70
N PHE A 231 14.09 8.09 5.50
CA PHE A 231 13.72 7.43 6.74
C PHE A 231 12.22 7.26 6.80
N LYS A 232 11.77 6.07 7.16
CA LYS A 232 10.36 5.76 7.33
C LYS A 232 10.18 4.93 8.59
N ILE A 233 9.21 5.31 9.40
CA ILE A 233 8.71 4.51 10.51
C ILE A 233 7.19 4.50 10.47
N GLY A 234 6.61 3.32 10.61
CA GLY A 234 5.17 3.15 10.64
C GLY A 234 4.75 2.01 11.54
N SER A 235 3.59 2.14 12.15
CA SER A 235 2.95 1.07 12.90
C SER A 235 1.46 1.03 12.57
N PRO A 236 0.89 -0.16 12.33
CA PRO A 236 -0.53 -0.31 12.04
C PRO A 236 -1.42 -0.01 13.25
N PHE A 237 -0.81 0.15 14.45
CA PHE A 237 -1.52 0.39 15.69
C PHE A 237 -0.85 1.46 16.55
N THR A 238 -1.59 2.48 16.90
CA THR A 238 -1.10 3.57 17.73
C THR A 238 -1.77 3.54 19.10
N GLY A 239 -0.98 3.24 20.13
CA GLY A 239 -1.35 3.50 21.54
C GLY A 239 -2.71 2.96 22.04
N GLY A 240 -3.33 2.02 21.37
CA GLY A 240 -4.66 1.54 21.74
C GLY A 240 -5.77 1.90 20.77
N LEU A 241 -5.53 2.79 19.84
CA LEU A 241 -6.50 3.18 18.80
C LEU A 241 -6.50 2.20 17.63
N PRO A 242 -7.62 2.03 16.92
CA PRO A 242 -7.70 1.19 15.71
C PRO A 242 -7.17 1.93 14.48
N VAL A 243 -6.18 2.80 14.67
CA VAL A 243 -5.54 3.59 13.64
C VAL A 243 -4.03 3.40 13.71
N GLY A 244 -3.42 3.23 12.56
CA GLY A 244 -1.97 3.22 12.41
C GLY A 244 -1.44 4.60 12.07
N PHE A 245 -0.13 4.75 12.16
CA PHE A 245 0.58 5.94 11.69
C PHE A 245 1.78 5.54 10.85
N GLN A 246 2.21 6.45 9.98
CA GLN A 246 3.44 6.34 9.22
C GLN A 246 4.06 7.73 9.12
N PHE A 247 5.30 7.83 9.52
CA PHE A 247 6.13 9.04 9.36
C PHE A 247 7.19 8.75 8.30
N GLU A 248 7.36 9.67 7.38
CA GLU A 248 8.38 9.61 6.33
C GLU A 248 9.15 10.94 6.30
N PHE A 249 10.44 10.81 6.20
CA PHE A 249 11.38 11.90 5.95
C PHE A 249 12.24 11.51 4.74
N ALA A 250 12.37 12.39 3.76
CA ALA A 250 13.30 12.22 2.68
C ALA A 250 14.07 13.54 2.43
N SER A 251 15.35 13.43 2.17
CA SER A 251 16.20 14.54 1.78
C SER A 251 17.05 14.16 0.59
N PHE A 252 17.11 15.02 -0.38
CA PHE A 252 17.85 14.84 -1.62
C PHE A 252 18.68 16.08 -1.94
N LEU A 253 19.95 15.88 -2.24
CA LEU A 253 20.87 16.91 -2.71
C LEU A 253 21.44 16.44 -4.05
N ARG A 254 21.43 17.30 -5.07
CA ARG A 254 21.96 16.99 -6.41
C ARG A 254 23.02 18.01 -6.84
N ASP A 255 24.24 17.53 -7.04
CA ASP A 255 25.38 18.26 -7.63
C ASP A 255 25.53 19.72 -7.18
N SER A 256 25.19 20.01 -5.94
CA SER A 256 25.14 21.38 -5.41
C SER A 256 24.24 22.34 -6.24
N THR A 257 23.32 21.77 -7.04
CA THR A 257 22.37 22.57 -7.84
C THR A 257 21.09 22.85 -7.10
N PHE A 258 20.54 21.85 -6.44
CA PHE A 258 19.34 22.00 -5.61
C PHE A 258 19.26 20.95 -4.50
N SER A 259 18.48 21.24 -3.48
CA SER A 259 18.05 20.30 -2.47
C SER A 259 16.53 20.20 -2.39
N SER A 260 16.03 19.04 -2.01
CA SER A 260 14.62 18.79 -1.70
C SER A 260 14.52 18.08 -0.36
N THR A 261 13.61 18.51 0.50
CA THR A 261 13.33 17.87 1.78
C THR A 261 11.84 17.65 1.91
N ASP A 262 11.44 16.40 2.11
CA ASP A 262 10.07 15.98 2.19
C ASP A 262 9.77 15.40 3.57
N LEU A 263 8.68 15.83 4.17
CA LEU A 263 8.14 15.33 5.42
C LEU A 263 6.70 14.87 5.20
N SER A 264 6.35 13.70 5.65
CA SER A 264 4.99 13.16 5.57
C SER A 264 4.58 12.49 6.87
N LEU A 265 3.39 12.82 7.34
CA LEU A 265 2.71 12.12 8.42
C LEU A 265 1.41 11.56 7.88
N ARG A 266 1.24 10.24 7.94
CA ARG A 266 0.08 9.50 7.43
C ARG A 266 -0.63 8.75 8.55
N LEU A 267 -1.95 8.84 8.57
CA LEU A 267 -2.82 8.03 9.42
C LEU A 267 -3.46 6.93 8.58
N LEU A 268 -3.50 5.72 9.12
CA LEU A 268 -3.97 4.50 8.49
C LEU A 268 -5.24 4.02 9.19
N THR A 269 -6.32 3.74 8.47
CA THR A 269 -7.62 3.35 9.08
C THR A 269 -7.78 1.86 9.29
N LYS A 270 -6.89 1.03 8.75
CA LYS A 270 -6.93 -0.44 8.89
C LYS A 270 -5.57 -1.00 9.30
N MET A 271 -5.67 -2.17 9.91
CA MET A 271 -4.59 -2.98 10.44
C MET A 271 -3.50 -3.36 9.47
N ASN A 272 -3.87 -3.60 8.23
CA ASN A 272 -2.93 -3.92 7.18
C ASN A 272 -2.59 -2.61 6.49
N ASP A 273 -1.36 -2.17 6.62
CA ASP A 273 -0.81 -0.94 6.00
C ASP A 273 -1.19 -0.77 4.54
N LEU A 274 -1.64 -1.84 3.93
CA LEU A 274 -1.81 -1.98 2.50
C LEU A 274 -3.28 -2.04 2.07
N ASN A 275 -4.23 -2.24 3.01
CA ASN A 275 -5.65 -2.30 2.69
C ASN A 275 -6.44 -1.26 3.48
N GLY A 276 -7.11 -0.37 2.79
CA GLY A 276 -8.01 0.62 3.38
C GLY A 276 -7.67 2.05 3.01
N PHE A 277 -8.28 2.96 3.74
CA PHE A 277 -8.07 4.39 3.55
C PHE A 277 -6.93 4.91 4.43
N SER A 278 -6.20 5.88 3.91
CA SER A 278 -5.23 6.64 4.69
C SER A 278 -5.29 8.11 4.31
N ALA A 279 -5.01 8.98 5.28
CA ALA A 279 -4.90 10.41 5.06
C ALA A 279 -3.51 10.88 5.49
N SER A 280 -2.91 11.81 4.76
CA SER A 280 -1.61 12.37 5.13
C SER A 280 -1.54 13.88 5.01
N ILE A 281 -0.63 14.42 5.79
CA ILE A 281 -0.17 15.82 5.70
C ILE A 281 1.28 15.74 5.25
N ASN A 282 1.61 16.48 4.18
CA ASN A 282 2.94 16.47 3.61
C ASN A 282 3.48 17.91 3.51
N LYS A 283 4.77 18.06 3.76
CA LYS A 283 5.52 19.29 3.57
C LYS A 283 6.75 18.99 2.74
N SER A 284 6.90 19.69 1.60
CA SER A 284 8.09 19.62 0.75
C SER A 284 8.73 20.99 0.69
N THR A 285 10.03 21.04 0.90
CA THR A 285 10.84 22.25 0.78
C THR A 285 11.90 22.02 -0.27
N ASN A 286 11.91 22.84 -1.31
CA ASN A 286 12.88 22.77 -2.38
C ASN A 286 13.69 24.08 -2.39
N THR A 287 15.00 23.93 -2.47
CA THR A 287 15.95 25.06 -2.48
C THR A 287 16.91 24.88 -3.65
N HIS A 288 17.16 25.91 -4.42
CA HIS A 288 18.19 25.94 -5.42
C HIS A 288 19.38 26.78 -4.95
N PHE A 289 20.59 26.43 -5.37
CA PHE A 289 21.81 27.09 -4.93
C PHE A 289 22.38 28.04 -6.00
N ASN A 290 22.05 27.81 -7.27
CA ASN A 290 22.53 28.62 -8.38
C ASN A 290 21.34 29.27 -9.09
N ALA A 291 21.48 30.53 -9.55
CA ALA A 291 20.45 31.20 -10.31
C ALA A 291 20.11 30.39 -11.58
N SER A 292 18.90 29.87 -11.63
CA SER A 292 18.41 29.06 -12.74
C SER A 292 16.90 29.26 -12.90
N SER A 293 16.45 29.41 -14.13
CA SER A 293 15.01 29.44 -14.43
C SER A 293 14.33 28.07 -14.30
N THR A 294 15.13 26.99 -14.21
CA THR A 294 14.66 25.60 -14.22
C THR A 294 14.36 25.08 -12.82
N TYR A 295 15.02 25.62 -11.80
CA TYR A 295 14.87 25.23 -10.39
C TYR A 295 14.37 26.42 -9.57
N GLY A 296 13.53 26.17 -8.58
CA GLY A 296 12.94 27.22 -7.75
C GLY A 296 13.02 26.94 -6.26
N ASN A 297 12.98 28.02 -5.47
CA ASN A 297 12.78 27.93 -4.03
C ASN A 297 11.29 27.83 -3.75
N THR A 298 10.85 26.67 -3.27
CA THR A 298 9.43 26.42 -3.05
C THR A 298 9.16 25.73 -1.73
N LEU A 299 8.03 26.09 -1.13
CA LEU A 299 7.46 25.40 0.03
C LEU A 299 6.07 24.88 -0.35
N VAL A 300 5.92 23.58 -0.37
CA VAL A 300 4.67 22.91 -0.72
C VAL A 300 4.08 22.26 0.52
N LYS A 301 2.84 22.57 0.85
CA LYS A 301 2.07 21.92 1.91
C LYS A 301 0.84 21.28 1.30
N THR A 302 0.72 19.97 1.45
CA THR A 302 -0.37 19.20 0.84
C THR A 302 -1.04 18.28 1.85
N TYR A 303 -2.28 17.98 1.55
CA TYR A 303 -3.09 16.94 2.20
C TYR A 303 -3.39 15.88 1.16
N SER A 304 -3.33 14.61 1.54
CA SER A 304 -3.69 13.55 0.63
C SER A 304 -4.67 12.55 1.25
N LEU A 305 -5.45 11.94 0.39
CA LEU A 305 -6.31 10.82 0.70
C LEU A 305 -5.96 9.68 -0.24
N ARG A 306 -5.61 8.52 0.34
CA ARG A 306 -5.21 7.32 -0.41
C ARG A 306 -6.13 6.16 -0.06
N TYR A 307 -6.54 5.42 -1.07
CA TYR A 307 -7.09 4.08 -0.92
C TYR A 307 -6.11 3.07 -1.48
N SER A 308 -5.91 1.97 -0.74
CA SER A 308 -5.01 0.89 -1.14
C SER A 308 -5.72 -0.45 -0.99
N LYS A 309 -5.48 -1.34 -1.93
CA LYS A 309 -5.82 -2.76 -1.83
C LYS A 309 -4.59 -3.58 -2.14
N PHE A 310 -4.18 -4.39 -1.19
CA PHE A 310 -3.01 -5.24 -1.32
C PHE A 310 -3.29 -6.65 -0.81
N SER A 311 -2.71 -7.64 -1.45
CA SER A 311 -2.73 -9.03 -1.01
C SER A 311 -1.40 -9.69 -1.32
N TYR A 312 -0.90 -10.49 -0.40
CA TYR A 312 0.31 -11.31 -0.59
C TYR A 312 0.02 -12.66 -1.27
N THR A 313 -1.24 -12.95 -1.60
CA THR A 313 -1.58 -14.16 -2.34
C THR A 313 -1.05 -14.08 -3.76
N GLU A 314 -0.67 -15.23 -4.31
CA GLU A 314 -0.32 -15.34 -5.71
C GLU A 314 -1.47 -14.88 -6.60
N ASN A 315 -1.14 -14.29 -7.74
CA ASN A 315 -2.10 -13.80 -8.74
C ASN A 315 -3.03 -12.67 -8.27
N ALA A 316 -2.74 -12.06 -7.13
CA ALA A 316 -3.54 -10.93 -6.65
C ALA A 316 -3.23 -9.64 -7.44
N ILE A 317 -4.29 -8.92 -7.78
CA ILE A 317 -4.18 -7.56 -8.30
C ILE A 317 -4.14 -6.60 -7.11
N ASN A 318 -3.06 -5.87 -7.01
CA ASN A 318 -2.83 -4.85 -6.00
C ASN A 318 -2.97 -3.47 -6.65
N PHE A 319 -3.53 -2.52 -5.93
CA PHE A 319 -3.61 -1.17 -6.43
C PHE A 319 -3.64 -0.12 -5.33
N THR A 320 -3.19 1.08 -5.69
CA THR A 320 -3.34 2.28 -4.87
C THR A 320 -3.84 3.42 -5.75
N ILE A 321 -4.68 4.27 -5.16
CA ILE A 321 -5.09 5.54 -5.75
C ILE A 321 -4.98 6.61 -4.68
N GLU A 322 -4.40 7.77 -5.03
CA GLU A 322 -4.17 8.87 -4.10
C GLU A 322 -4.51 10.21 -4.75
N GLY A 323 -5.41 10.93 -4.13
CA GLY A 323 -5.68 12.33 -4.45
C GLY A 323 -4.93 13.25 -3.50
N ILE A 324 -4.30 14.29 -4.02
CA ILE A 324 -3.48 15.25 -3.29
C ILE A 324 -3.95 16.65 -3.63
N ALA A 325 -4.09 17.50 -2.61
CA ALA A 325 -4.42 18.91 -2.80
C ALA A 325 -3.66 19.77 -1.79
N GLY A 326 -3.26 20.96 -2.19
CA GLY A 326 -2.54 21.85 -1.28
C GLY A 326 -2.16 23.20 -1.85
N ASN A 327 -1.25 23.85 -1.15
CA ASN A 327 -0.72 25.14 -1.47
C ASN A 327 0.79 25.06 -1.71
N ARG A 328 1.24 25.79 -2.70
CA ARG A 328 2.63 25.96 -3.09
C ARG A 328 3.01 27.43 -2.99
N SER A 329 4.01 27.72 -2.19
CA SER A 329 4.59 29.05 -2.07
C SER A 329 5.91 29.08 -2.84
N ILE A 330 6.05 29.98 -3.78
CA ILE A 330 7.27 30.22 -4.56
C ILE A 330 7.93 31.45 -3.97
N GLN A 331 9.17 31.31 -3.57
CA GLN A 331 9.95 32.40 -3.02
C GLN A 331 10.81 33.02 -4.13
N TYR A 332 10.55 34.26 -4.46
CA TYR A 332 11.40 35.11 -5.28
C TYR A 332 12.24 36.04 -4.36
N GLU A 333 13.23 36.71 -4.89
CA GLU A 333 14.10 37.61 -4.11
C GLU A 333 13.33 38.69 -3.32
N SER A 334 12.27 39.24 -3.90
CA SER A 334 11.50 40.34 -3.32
C SER A 334 10.04 40.03 -3.02
N SER A 335 9.56 38.81 -3.32
CA SER A 335 8.14 38.48 -3.21
C SER A 335 7.90 36.98 -3.00
N VAL A 336 6.73 36.66 -2.45
CA VAL A 336 6.25 35.27 -2.32
C VAL A 336 4.96 35.12 -3.12
N SER A 337 4.94 34.23 -4.09
CA SER A 337 3.75 33.89 -4.86
C SER A 337 3.13 32.60 -4.35
N GLN A 338 1.82 32.61 -4.11
CA GLN A 338 1.09 31.41 -3.69
C GLN A 338 0.28 30.83 -4.86
N LYS A 339 0.41 29.54 -5.08
CA LYS A 339 -0.28 28.78 -6.11
C LYS A 339 -0.97 27.57 -5.50
N LYS A 340 -2.04 27.11 -6.13
CA LYS A 340 -2.67 25.84 -5.79
C LYS A 340 -1.93 24.69 -6.46
N LEU A 341 -1.93 23.55 -5.80
CA LEU A 341 -1.36 22.32 -6.31
C LEU A 341 -2.35 21.17 -6.11
N TYR A 342 -2.58 20.41 -7.17
CA TYR A 342 -3.38 19.20 -7.17
C TYR A 342 -2.60 18.07 -7.82
N SER A 343 -2.75 16.86 -7.30
CA SER A 343 -2.16 15.69 -7.95
C SER A 343 -3.07 14.48 -7.79
N LEU A 344 -3.09 13.63 -8.81
CA LEU A 344 -3.70 12.32 -8.80
C LEU A 344 -2.61 11.29 -9.11
N ARG A 345 -2.46 10.28 -8.24
CA ARG A 345 -1.53 9.17 -8.40
C ARG A 345 -2.28 7.86 -8.40
N GLY A 346 -1.90 6.98 -9.29
CA GLY A 346 -2.44 5.62 -9.36
C GLY A 346 -1.34 4.63 -9.63
N LYS A 347 -1.43 3.46 -8.99
CA LYS A 347 -0.53 2.34 -9.24
C LYS A 347 -1.30 1.04 -9.15
N ILE A 348 -1.10 0.16 -10.12
CA ILE A 348 -1.65 -1.19 -10.17
C ILE A 348 -0.49 -2.13 -10.43
N TRP A 349 -0.38 -3.19 -9.65
CA TRP A 349 0.65 -4.21 -9.88
C TRP A 349 0.15 -5.60 -9.54
N THR A 350 0.69 -6.56 -10.28
CA THR A 350 0.41 -7.97 -10.06
C THR A 350 1.65 -8.80 -10.38
N LYS A 351 1.81 -9.90 -9.66
CA LYS A 351 2.72 -10.97 -10.02
C LYS A 351 1.85 -12.20 -10.28
N TYR A 352 1.85 -12.68 -11.52
CA TYR A 352 1.02 -13.79 -11.96
C TYR A 352 1.89 -15.00 -12.28
N ALA A 353 1.64 -16.12 -11.60
CA ALA A 353 2.25 -17.40 -11.91
C ALA A 353 1.47 -18.08 -13.04
N LEU A 354 2.05 -18.11 -14.24
CA LEU A 354 1.46 -18.78 -15.41
C LEU A 354 1.59 -20.31 -15.30
N SER A 355 2.66 -20.76 -14.67
CA SER A 355 2.92 -22.16 -14.35
C SER A 355 3.88 -22.25 -13.16
N LYS A 356 4.30 -23.47 -12.77
CA LYS A 356 5.32 -23.65 -11.73
C LYS A 356 6.67 -23.02 -12.09
N LEU A 357 6.95 -22.84 -13.38
CA LEU A 357 8.22 -22.32 -13.87
C LEU A 357 8.09 -20.91 -14.46
N LEU A 358 6.92 -20.54 -14.99
CA LEU A 358 6.70 -19.29 -15.71
C LEU A 358 5.95 -18.29 -14.83
N PHE A 359 6.45 -17.05 -14.79
CA PHE A 359 5.76 -15.94 -14.14
C PHE A 359 5.77 -14.69 -15.03
N THR A 360 4.81 -13.82 -14.78
CA THR A 360 4.81 -12.46 -15.28
C THR A 360 4.61 -11.48 -14.13
N HIS A 361 5.26 -10.33 -14.23
CA HIS A 361 5.06 -9.21 -13.32
C HIS A 361 4.67 -7.99 -14.15
N VAL A 362 3.56 -7.36 -13.79
CA VAL A 362 3.07 -6.15 -14.46
C VAL A 362 2.90 -5.05 -13.42
N ASN A 363 3.43 -3.88 -13.73
CA ASN A 363 3.28 -2.67 -12.92
C ASN A 363 2.84 -1.52 -13.82
N LEU A 364 1.67 -0.96 -13.55
CA LEU A 364 1.15 0.23 -14.20
C LEU A 364 1.12 1.35 -13.18
N GLU A 365 1.74 2.48 -13.50
CA GLU A 365 1.79 3.65 -12.64
C GLU A 365 1.46 4.90 -13.44
N ALA A 366 0.65 5.78 -12.87
CA ALA A 366 0.33 7.07 -13.45
C ALA A 366 0.38 8.16 -12.38
N ASN A 367 0.87 9.32 -12.77
CA ASN A 367 0.87 10.53 -11.95
C ASN A 367 0.50 11.73 -12.79
N ALA A 368 -0.37 12.56 -12.27
CA ALA A 368 -0.73 13.84 -12.87
C ALA A 368 -0.66 14.93 -11.81
N LEU A 369 0.34 15.81 -11.92
CA LEU A 369 0.57 16.95 -11.05
C LEU A 369 0.17 18.22 -11.79
N PHE A 370 -0.69 19.02 -11.17
CA PHE A 370 -1.24 20.25 -11.71
C PHE A 370 -0.91 21.42 -10.79
N SER A 371 -0.18 22.38 -11.29
CA SER A 371 0.07 23.70 -10.70
C SER A 371 0.63 24.62 -11.77
N ASP A 372 0.55 25.92 -11.59
CA ASP A 372 1.16 26.87 -12.51
C ASP A 372 2.68 26.88 -12.34
N SER A 373 3.43 26.88 -13.47
CA SER A 373 4.88 27.10 -13.53
C SER A 373 5.70 26.19 -12.60
N LEU A 374 5.54 24.85 -12.76
CA LEU A 374 6.30 23.87 -11.99
C LEU A 374 7.80 23.90 -12.33
N PHE A 375 8.64 23.81 -11.31
CA PHE A 375 10.09 23.68 -11.45
C PHE A 375 10.53 22.19 -11.49
N ASN A 376 11.70 21.92 -12.08
CA ASN A 376 12.22 20.55 -12.21
C ASN A 376 12.49 19.89 -10.84
N ASN A 377 12.84 20.63 -9.80
CA ASN A 377 13.04 20.11 -8.45
C ASN A 377 11.74 19.78 -7.69
N GLU A 378 10.57 20.05 -8.29
CA GLU A 378 9.26 19.73 -7.70
C GLU A 378 8.55 18.56 -8.37
N ILE A 379 8.98 18.17 -9.58
CA ILE A 379 8.32 17.13 -10.37
C ILE A 379 9.00 15.77 -10.20
N THR A 380 8.31 14.71 -10.61
CA THR A 380 8.83 13.34 -10.49
C THR A 380 10.04 13.14 -11.39
N ARG A 381 11.02 12.44 -10.88
CA ARG A 381 12.22 12.02 -11.61
C ARG A 381 12.12 10.54 -11.91
N LEU A 382 12.23 10.19 -13.17
CA LEU A 382 12.15 8.83 -13.69
C LEU A 382 13.50 8.41 -14.31
N GLY A 383 13.67 7.12 -14.49
CA GLY A 383 14.91 6.49 -14.94
C GLY A 383 15.59 5.70 -13.83
N GLY A 384 16.38 4.69 -14.20
CA GLY A 384 17.08 3.81 -13.29
C GLY A 384 16.34 2.52 -12.98
N THR A 385 16.91 1.70 -12.15
CA THR A 385 16.53 0.30 -11.88
C THR A 385 15.10 0.07 -11.41
N LYS A 386 14.44 1.10 -10.89
CA LYS A 386 13.05 1.02 -10.39
C LYS A 386 11.98 1.37 -11.43
N ASN A 387 12.36 2.06 -12.51
CA ASN A 387 11.41 2.67 -13.46
C ASN A 387 11.71 2.25 -14.90
N LEU A 388 12.67 2.94 -15.53
CA LEU A 388 13.19 2.70 -16.88
C LEU A 388 14.61 2.17 -16.75
N ARG A 389 14.76 0.87 -16.83
CA ARG A 389 15.98 0.17 -16.40
C ARG A 389 17.22 0.44 -17.28
N ALA A 390 17.03 0.85 -18.53
CA ALA A 390 18.11 1.23 -19.42
C ALA A 390 18.45 2.73 -19.42
N PHE A 391 17.77 3.53 -18.61
CA PHE A 391 18.03 4.97 -18.52
C PHE A 391 18.84 5.32 -17.27
N ILE A 392 19.54 6.45 -17.31
CA ILE A 392 20.25 6.98 -16.14
C ILE A 392 19.26 7.24 -15.02
N GLU A 393 19.64 6.92 -13.80
CA GLU A 393 18.81 7.16 -12.62
C GLU A 393 18.41 8.64 -12.51
N GLU A 394 17.11 8.89 -12.33
CA GLU A 394 16.54 10.23 -12.12
C GLU A 394 16.81 11.24 -13.26
N SER A 395 17.02 10.78 -14.50
CA SER A 395 17.37 11.63 -15.64
C SER A 395 16.18 12.25 -16.37
N ILE A 396 14.98 11.73 -16.20
CA ILE A 396 13.76 12.15 -16.90
C ILE A 396 12.84 12.85 -15.91
N TYR A 397 12.51 14.10 -16.19
CA TYR A 397 11.61 14.92 -15.37
C TYR A 397 10.19 14.86 -15.92
N ALA A 398 9.22 14.52 -15.08
CA ALA A 398 7.82 14.36 -15.45
C ALA A 398 6.85 14.87 -14.38
N SER A 399 5.99 15.81 -14.74
CA SER A 399 4.88 16.22 -13.89
C SER A 399 3.61 15.42 -14.19
N GLN A 400 3.44 14.96 -15.45
CA GLN A 400 2.35 14.10 -15.87
C GLN A 400 2.92 12.95 -16.69
N TYR A 401 2.68 11.72 -16.23
CA TYR A 401 3.15 10.51 -16.92
C TYR A 401 2.26 9.30 -16.67
N ALA A 402 2.36 8.35 -17.58
CA ALA A 402 1.88 6.97 -17.41
C ALA A 402 3.02 6.01 -17.75
N MET A 403 3.23 5.01 -16.91
CA MET A 403 4.34 4.05 -17.01
C MET A 403 3.81 2.63 -16.91
N LEU A 404 4.32 1.77 -17.77
CA LEU A 404 4.08 0.33 -17.78
C LEU A 404 5.43 -0.39 -17.70
N ASN A 405 5.58 -1.25 -16.71
CA ASN A 405 6.71 -2.17 -16.58
C ASN A 405 6.18 -3.60 -16.68
N CYS A 406 6.79 -4.41 -17.49
CA CYS A 406 6.46 -5.82 -17.64
C CYS A 406 7.71 -6.69 -17.54
N ASP A 407 7.64 -7.73 -16.69
CA ASP A 407 8.63 -8.81 -16.66
C ASP A 407 7.95 -10.11 -17.10
N PHE A 408 8.60 -10.88 -17.94
CA PHE A 408 8.21 -12.24 -18.28
C PHE A 408 9.38 -13.16 -17.97
N GLY A 409 9.21 -14.09 -17.05
CA GLY A 409 10.34 -14.79 -16.48
C GLY A 409 10.16 -16.27 -16.22
N LEU A 410 11.31 -16.91 -16.01
CA LEU A 410 11.48 -18.30 -15.64
C LEU A 410 12.00 -18.37 -14.18
N ALA A 411 11.30 -19.13 -13.34
CA ALA A 411 11.79 -19.53 -12.02
C ALA A 411 12.65 -20.81 -12.22
N LEU A 412 13.95 -20.64 -12.25
CA LEU A 412 14.92 -21.73 -12.42
C LEU A 412 15.12 -22.55 -11.11
N GLY A 413 14.55 -22.06 -10.02
CA GLY A 413 14.57 -22.65 -8.70
C GLY A 413 13.88 -21.73 -7.69
N PRO A 414 13.84 -22.09 -6.42
CA PRO A 414 13.21 -21.26 -5.39
C PRO A 414 13.91 -19.91 -5.21
N GLU A 415 15.20 -19.85 -5.52
CA GLU A 415 16.06 -18.69 -5.28
C GLU A 415 16.48 -17.96 -6.57
N ILE A 416 16.34 -18.59 -7.75
CA ILE A 416 16.88 -18.07 -9.01
C ILE A 416 15.78 -17.81 -10.01
N GLN A 417 15.71 -16.59 -10.52
CA GLN A 417 14.80 -16.17 -11.56
C GLN A 417 15.57 -15.49 -12.68
N SER A 418 15.25 -15.84 -13.93
CA SER A 418 15.66 -15.11 -15.12
C SER A 418 14.43 -14.48 -15.76
N PHE A 419 14.55 -13.30 -16.34
CA PHE A 419 13.41 -12.62 -16.96
C PHE A 419 13.82 -11.71 -18.11
N LEU A 420 12.91 -11.60 -19.06
CA LEU A 420 12.88 -10.54 -20.06
C LEU A 420 12.05 -9.40 -19.49
N PHE A 421 12.45 -8.18 -19.73
CA PHE A 421 11.67 -7.03 -19.33
C PHE A 421 11.41 -6.05 -20.49
N GLY A 422 10.33 -5.30 -20.39
CA GLY A 422 10.01 -4.16 -21.22
C GLY A 422 9.35 -3.08 -20.40
N ASP A 423 9.88 -1.87 -20.49
CA ASP A 423 9.38 -0.69 -19.79
C ASP A 423 8.97 0.38 -20.80
N VAL A 424 7.85 1.04 -20.56
CA VAL A 424 7.37 2.15 -21.40
C VAL A 424 6.87 3.26 -20.48
N VAL A 425 7.29 4.49 -20.75
CA VAL A 425 6.79 5.70 -20.07
C VAL A 425 6.35 6.71 -21.12
N TYR A 426 5.11 7.13 -21.06
CA TYR A 426 4.60 8.29 -21.75
C TYR A 426 4.62 9.50 -20.83
N VAL A 427 5.45 10.49 -21.11
CA VAL A 427 5.52 11.78 -20.41
C VAL A 427 4.72 12.80 -21.23
N LYS A 428 3.76 13.48 -20.57
CA LYS A 428 2.97 14.54 -21.20
C LYS A 428 3.53 15.93 -20.91
N SER A 429 4.14 16.13 -19.73
CA SER A 429 4.66 17.43 -19.30
C SER A 429 5.94 17.22 -18.44
N PRO A 430 6.98 18.05 -18.57
CA PRO A 430 7.05 19.32 -19.31
C PRO A 430 7.16 19.17 -20.83
N ILE A 431 7.67 18.06 -21.34
CA ILE A 431 7.84 17.77 -22.75
C ILE A 431 7.13 16.47 -23.08
N THR A 432 6.27 16.47 -24.09
CA THR A 432 5.60 15.25 -24.55
C THR A 432 6.59 14.34 -25.24
N LYS A 433 6.89 13.20 -24.62
CA LYS A 433 7.81 12.19 -25.18
C LYS A 433 7.49 10.80 -24.61
N THR A 434 7.71 9.79 -25.44
CA THR A 434 7.65 8.38 -25.01
C THR A 434 9.05 7.83 -24.89
N TYR A 435 9.35 7.25 -23.75
CA TYR A 435 10.58 6.51 -23.47
C TYR A 435 10.23 5.04 -23.34
N TYR A 436 11.07 4.19 -23.89
CA TYR A 436 10.90 2.74 -23.78
C TYR A 436 12.24 2.04 -23.73
N ASP A 437 12.27 0.92 -23.05
CA ASP A 437 13.43 0.06 -23.00
C ASP A 437 13.02 -1.42 -22.94
N THR A 438 13.99 -2.28 -23.17
CA THR A 438 13.85 -3.72 -23.03
C THR A 438 15.19 -4.34 -22.67
N GLY A 439 15.16 -5.52 -22.08
CA GLY A 439 16.39 -6.20 -21.69
C GLY A 439 16.18 -7.53 -21.00
N LEU A 440 17.27 -8.01 -20.41
CA LEU A 440 17.37 -9.26 -19.69
C LEU A 440 17.69 -8.99 -18.22
N GLY A 441 17.20 -9.83 -17.35
CA GLY A 441 17.53 -9.75 -15.91
C GLY A 441 17.65 -11.12 -15.26
N PHE A 442 18.49 -11.15 -14.24
CA PHE A 442 18.64 -12.27 -13.32
C PHE A 442 18.41 -11.79 -11.90
N ARG A 443 17.63 -12.53 -11.14
CA ARG A 443 17.37 -12.25 -9.72
C ARG A 443 17.70 -13.47 -8.89
N PHE A 444 18.55 -13.25 -7.90
CA PHE A 444 18.90 -14.23 -6.89
C PHE A 444 18.25 -13.80 -5.58
N GLN A 445 17.36 -14.62 -5.07
CA GLN A 445 16.62 -14.31 -3.84
C GLN A 445 16.99 -15.31 -2.77
N GLN A 446 17.52 -14.82 -1.66
CA GLN A 446 17.80 -15.60 -0.46
C GLN A 446 16.92 -15.14 0.71
N ASP A 447 16.90 -15.90 1.80
CA ASP A 447 16.12 -15.54 3.01
C ASP A 447 16.43 -14.12 3.52
N ASN A 448 17.66 -13.63 3.33
CA ASN A 448 18.17 -12.38 3.90
C ASN A 448 18.30 -11.25 2.87
N GLY A 449 17.95 -11.45 1.60
CA GLY A 449 18.05 -10.41 0.58
C GLY A 449 17.87 -10.91 -0.84
N ALA A 450 17.85 -9.98 -1.78
CA ALA A 450 17.82 -10.28 -3.20
C ALA A 450 18.86 -9.46 -3.94
N VAL A 451 19.56 -10.09 -4.88
CA VAL A 451 20.44 -9.43 -5.85
C VAL A 451 19.77 -9.52 -7.22
N SER A 452 19.65 -8.39 -7.89
CA SER A 452 19.12 -8.34 -9.26
C SER A 452 20.14 -7.67 -10.16
N ILE A 453 20.48 -8.33 -11.25
CA ILE A 453 21.36 -7.83 -12.32
C ILE A 453 20.50 -7.70 -13.57
N THR A 454 20.50 -6.53 -14.17
CA THR A 454 19.74 -6.28 -15.41
C THR A 454 20.63 -5.64 -16.45
N TYR A 455 20.49 -6.07 -17.70
CA TYR A 455 21.07 -5.42 -18.87
C TYR A 455 19.95 -4.97 -19.80
N GLY A 456 19.91 -3.69 -20.12
CA GLY A 456 18.84 -3.12 -20.92
C GLY A 456 19.32 -2.13 -21.99
N VAL A 457 18.54 -1.99 -23.03
CA VAL A 457 18.71 -1.01 -24.10
C VAL A 457 17.45 -0.18 -24.25
N GLY A 458 17.61 1.13 -24.38
CA GLY A 458 16.51 2.09 -24.45
C GLY A 458 16.65 3.10 -25.59
N ASN A 459 15.55 3.82 -25.90
CA ASN A 459 15.51 4.85 -26.93
C ASN A 459 16.09 6.20 -26.44
N VAL A 460 17.34 6.22 -25.99
CA VAL A 460 17.94 7.37 -25.29
C VAL A 460 18.01 8.63 -26.14
N GLU A 461 18.24 8.55 -27.47
CA GLU A 461 18.51 9.70 -28.33
C GLU A 461 17.61 9.75 -29.60
N ASN A 462 16.38 9.31 -29.55
CA ASN A 462 15.47 9.17 -30.71
C ASN A 462 15.96 8.24 -31.83
N ASN A 463 17.05 7.52 -31.62
CA ASN A 463 17.68 6.65 -32.63
C ASN A 463 17.20 5.19 -32.53
N GLY A 464 16.10 4.94 -31.80
CA GLY A 464 15.62 3.60 -31.53
C GLY A 464 16.50 2.82 -30.55
N LEU A 465 16.25 1.51 -30.46
CA LEU A 465 17.02 0.60 -29.60
C LEU A 465 18.38 0.28 -30.25
N GLN A 466 19.46 0.64 -29.60
CA GLN A 466 20.83 0.33 -30.07
C GLN A 466 21.60 -0.43 -28.99
N LEU A 467 22.10 -1.63 -29.32
CA LEU A 467 22.86 -2.48 -28.39
C LEU A 467 24.10 -1.78 -27.80
N LYS A 468 24.76 -0.91 -28.59
CA LYS A 468 25.93 -0.13 -28.10
C LYS A 468 25.59 0.82 -26.94
N ASN A 469 24.33 1.15 -26.73
CA ASN A 469 23.85 2.02 -25.65
C ASN A 469 23.32 1.22 -24.46
N GLY A 470 23.57 -0.09 -24.40
CA GLY A 470 23.16 -0.95 -23.33
C GLY A 470 23.78 -0.56 -21.99
N ARG A 471 23.02 -0.77 -20.89
CA ARG A 471 23.43 -0.48 -19.51
C ARG A 471 23.18 -1.67 -18.61
N VAL A 472 24.08 -1.83 -17.65
CA VAL A 472 24.02 -2.84 -16.57
C VAL A 472 23.58 -2.21 -15.29
#